data_b8c0f92164dd686305beb090bee1bc7e
#
_entry.id   b8c0f92164dd686305beb090bee1bc7e
#
_cell.length_a   1.000
_cell.length_b   1.000
_cell.length_c   1.000
_cell.angle_alpha   90.00
_cell.angle_beta   90.00
_cell.angle_gamma   90.00
#
_symmetry.space_group_name_H-M   'P 1'
#
loop_
_entity.id
_entity.type
_entity.pdbx_description
1 polymer ?
#
loop_
_entity_poly.entity_id
_entity_poly.type
_entity_poly.pdbx_seq_one_letter_code
_entity_poly.pdbx_strand_id
1 'polypeptide(L)' 'LNNLDTVILWEDACRTFEDEVLPCVQEQFEQDGEPDYVARSEEWNNWTDMLCKNGDISQWQDDNWSHPSCCDQ' A
#
# COMPACT_ATOMS: atom_id res chain seq x y z
N LEU A 1 -3.78 22.27 14.03
CA LEU A 1 -3.54 21.61 13.88
C LEU A 1 -3.04 20.61 14.13
N ASN A 2 -3.44 20.05 14.25
CA ASN A 2 -2.83 19.03 14.80
C ASN A 2 -2.67 17.86 13.93
N ASN A 3 -1.49 17.68 13.47
CA ASN A 3 -1.22 16.66 12.49
C ASN A 3 -1.20 15.27 13.07
N LEU A 4 -1.23 15.15 14.38
CA LEU A 4 -1.22 13.83 15.01
C LEU A 4 -2.43 13.00 14.62
N ASP A 5 -3.55 13.66 14.37
CA ASP A 5 -4.76 12.95 14.01
C ASP A 5 -4.72 12.38 12.60
N THR A 6 -3.75 12.82 11.80
CA THR A 6 -3.64 12.35 10.43
C THR A 6 -2.45 11.46 10.19
N VAL A 7 -1.73 11.09 11.25
CA VAL A 7 -0.58 10.19 11.10
C VAL A 7 -1.09 8.78 10.80
N ILE A 8 -0.59 8.22 9.71
CA ILE A 8 -0.92 6.86 9.32
C ILE A 8 0.23 5.96 9.72
N LEU A 9 -0.05 4.95 10.51
CA LEU A 9 0.95 3.97 10.92
C LEU A 9 1.10 2.92 9.82
N TRP A 10 2.29 2.33 9.73
CA TRP A 10 2.58 1.32 8.73
C TRP A 10 1.58 0.16 8.80
N GLU A 11 1.26 -0.30 10.03
CA GLU A 11 0.31 -1.40 10.19
C GLU A 11 -1.07 -1.06 9.64
N ASP A 12 -1.50 0.18 9.86
CA ASP A 12 -2.79 0.63 9.36
C ASP A 12 -2.77 0.75 7.83
N ALA A 13 -1.65 1.20 7.28
CA ALA A 13 -1.49 1.28 5.84
C ALA A 13 -1.54 -0.10 5.21
N CYS A 14 -0.86 -1.07 5.82
CA CYS A 14 -0.89 -2.45 5.32
C CYS A 14 -2.31 -3.01 5.33
N ARG A 15 -3.05 -2.77 6.41
CA ARG A 15 -4.42 -3.25 6.52
C ARG A 15 -5.32 -2.62 5.47
N THR A 16 -5.20 -1.31 5.29
CA THR A 16 -5.99 -0.60 4.29
C THR A 16 -5.68 -1.11 2.89
N PHE A 17 -4.40 -1.31 2.60
CA PHE A 17 -4.00 -1.84 1.31
C PHE A 17 -4.64 -3.21 1.07
N GLU A 18 -4.56 -4.09 2.05
CA GLU A 18 -5.11 -5.45 1.92
C GLU A 18 -6.62 -5.44 1.76
N ASP A 19 -7.30 -4.50 2.43
CA ASP A 19 -8.76 -4.45 2.40
C ASP A 19 -9.30 -3.75 1.16
N GLU A 20 -8.59 -2.75 0.65
CA GLU A 20 -9.14 -1.86 -0.37
C GLU A 20 -8.39 -1.90 -1.71
N VAL A 21 -7.08 -2.12 -1.69
CA VAL A 21 -6.28 -2.08 -2.90
C VAL A 21 -6.02 -3.48 -3.45
N LEU A 22 -5.67 -4.41 -2.57
CA LEU A 22 -5.37 -5.79 -2.98
C LEU A 22 -6.50 -6.45 -3.76
N PRO A 23 -7.79 -6.30 -3.37
CA PRO A 23 -8.86 -6.90 -4.17
C PRO A 23 -8.87 -6.41 -5.63
N CYS A 24 -8.51 -5.15 -5.85
CA CYS A 24 -8.43 -4.62 -7.21
C CYS A 24 -7.27 -5.24 -7.99
N VAL A 25 -6.14 -5.45 -7.32
CA VAL A 25 -5.00 -6.12 -7.93
C VAL A 25 -5.36 -7.56 -8.30
N GLN A 26 -6.04 -8.24 -7.41
CA GLN A 26 -6.45 -9.62 -7.65
C GLN A 26 -7.40 -9.71 -8.83
N GLU A 27 -8.33 -8.77 -8.93
CA GLU A 27 -9.28 -8.75 -10.04
C GLU A 27 -8.60 -8.52 -11.38
N GLN A 28 -7.56 -7.68 -11.40
CA GLN A 28 -6.89 -7.32 -12.64
C GLN A 28 -5.79 -8.30 -13.05
N PHE A 29 -5.08 -8.85 -12.07
CA PHE A 29 -3.83 -9.56 -12.35
C PHE A 29 -3.82 -11.00 -11.84
N GLU A 30 -4.82 -11.41 -11.07
CA GLU A 30 -4.83 -12.75 -10.46
C GLU A 30 -6.09 -13.52 -10.82
N GLN A 31 -6.58 -13.31 -12.02
CA GLN A 31 -7.82 -13.96 -12.48
C GLN A 31 -7.67 -15.48 -12.59
N ASP A 32 -6.43 -15.95 -12.75
CA ASP A 32 -6.13 -17.37 -12.82
C ASP A 32 -6.06 -18.04 -11.44
N GLY A 33 -6.23 -17.26 -10.38
CA GLY A 33 -6.17 -17.75 -9.01
C GLY A 33 -4.78 -17.81 -8.41
N GLU A 34 -3.77 -17.33 -9.13
CA GLU A 34 -2.39 -17.33 -8.62
C GLU A 34 -1.95 -15.92 -8.26
N PRO A 35 -1.28 -15.76 -7.11
CA PRO A 35 -0.83 -14.43 -6.69
C PRO A 35 0.19 -13.85 -7.66
N ASP A 36 0.05 -12.56 -7.95
CA ASP A 36 1.01 -11.82 -8.75
C ASP A 36 1.75 -10.85 -7.83
N TYR A 37 2.85 -11.33 -7.26
CA TYR A 37 3.57 -10.57 -6.25
C TYR A 37 4.22 -9.31 -6.82
N VAL A 38 4.62 -9.34 -8.09
CA VAL A 38 5.19 -8.17 -8.76
C VAL A 38 4.12 -7.08 -8.86
N ALA A 39 2.92 -7.44 -9.32
CA ALA A 39 1.83 -6.48 -9.43
C ALA A 39 1.44 -5.93 -8.05
N ARG A 40 1.42 -6.79 -7.03
CA ARG A 40 1.10 -6.36 -5.67
C ARG A 40 2.12 -5.34 -5.16
N SER A 41 3.41 -5.59 -5.38
CA SER A 41 4.46 -4.68 -4.95
C SER A 41 4.42 -3.36 -5.69
N GLU A 42 4.19 -3.39 -6.99
CA GLU A 42 4.08 -2.18 -7.78
C GLU A 42 2.90 -1.34 -7.35
N GLU A 43 1.79 -1.99 -7.06
CA GLU A 43 0.59 -1.28 -6.64
C GLU A 43 0.77 -0.66 -5.26
N TRP A 44 1.46 -1.35 -4.36
CA TRP A 44 1.82 -0.78 -3.06
C TRP A 44 2.67 0.48 -3.24
N ASN A 45 3.66 0.43 -4.10
CA ASN A 45 4.53 1.58 -4.35
C ASN A 45 3.75 2.75 -4.95
N ASN A 46 2.86 2.48 -5.88
CA ASN A 46 2.02 3.51 -6.50
C ASN A 46 1.07 4.12 -5.48
N TRP A 47 0.48 3.29 -4.64
CA TRP A 47 -0.47 3.73 -3.65
C TRP A 47 0.20 4.61 -2.58
N THR A 48 1.36 4.18 -2.07
CA THR A 48 2.08 4.98 -1.07
C THR A 48 2.61 6.27 -1.67
N ASP A 49 3.03 6.25 -2.94
CA ASP A 49 3.43 7.47 -3.62
C ASP A 49 2.28 8.47 -3.70
N MET A 50 1.09 7.98 -4.01
CA MET A 50 -0.11 8.81 -4.02
C MET A 50 -0.40 9.40 -2.64
N LEU A 51 -0.29 8.58 -1.59
CA LEU A 51 -0.51 9.05 -0.23
C LEU A 51 0.50 10.15 0.14
N CYS A 52 1.73 9.99 -0.28
CA CYS A 52 2.77 10.98 -0.04
C CYS A 52 2.46 12.29 -0.77
N LYS A 53 2.07 12.20 -2.02
CA LYS A 53 1.73 13.39 -2.82
C LYS A 53 0.52 14.12 -2.27
N ASN A 54 -0.41 13.41 -1.70
CA ASN A 54 -1.60 14.01 -1.09
C ASN A 54 -1.33 14.55 0.32
N GLY A 55 -0.15 14.27 0.87
CA GLY A 55 0.19 14.74 2.22
C GLY A 55 -0.30 13.82 3.32
N ASP A 56 -0.79 12.63 2.98
CA ASP A 56 -1.29 11.68 3.97
C ASP A 56 -0.16 10.99 4.70
N ILE A 57 0.97 10.77 4.04
CA ILE A 57 2.18 10.24 4.67
C ILE A 57 3.35 11.16 4.31
N SER A 58 4.42 11.05 5.10
CA SER A 58 5.61 11.85 4.87
C SER A 58 6.51 11.21 3.82
N GLN A 59 7.44 12.00 3.29
CA GLN A 59 8.45 11.47 2.38
C GLN A 59 9.27 10.39 3.05
N TRP A 60 9.58 10.56 4.34
CA TRP A 60 10.33 9.55 5.09
C TRP A 60 9.57 8.22 5.12
N GLN A 61 8.26 8.27 5.36
CA GLN A 61 7.43 7.07 5.37
C GLN A 61 7.43 6.39 4.00
N ASP A 62 7.25 7.16 2.94
CA ASP A 62 7.26 6.63 1.59
C ASP A 62 8.60 5.96 1.25
N ASP A 63 9.70 6.58 1.68
CA ASP A 63 11.04 6.08 1.36
C ASP A 63 11.43 4.86 2.20
N ASN A 64 10.87 4.72 3.39
CA ASN A 64 11.37 3.74 4.37
C ASN A 64 10.42 2.60 4.66
N TRP A 65 9.16 2.70 4.30
CA TRP A 65 8.19 1.63 4.54
C TRP A 65 8.47 0.44 3.63
N SER A 66 8.45 -0.75 4.23
CA SER A 66 8.48 -1.99 3.47
C SER A 66 7.07 -2.34 3.00
N HIS A 67 6.95 -3.08 1.91
CA HIS A 67 5.62 -3.53 1.52
C HIS A 67 5.07 -4.58 2.48
N PRO A 68 3.74 -4.75 2.53
CA PRO A 68 3.14 -5.73 3.42
C PRO A 68 3.47 -7.16 2.98
N SER A 69 3.29 -8.08 3.90
CA SER A 69 3.62 -9.49 3.63
C SER A 69 2.84 -10.07 2.46
N CYS A 70 1.66 -9.52 2.15
CA CYS A 70 0.87 -10.00 1.01
C CYS A 70 1.57 -9.73 -0.33
N CYS A 71 2.58 -8.86 -0.35
CA CYS A 71 3.37 -8.57 -1.54
C CYS A 71 4.61 -9.44 -1.65
N ASP A 72 4.90 -10.24 -0.63
CA ASP A 72 6.10 -11.09 -0.59
C ASP A 72 5.75 -12.51 -1.01
N GLN A 73 6.67 -13.09 -1.73
CA GLN A 73 6.55 -14.46 -2.17
C GLN A 73 6.67 -15.45 -1.04
#